data_33599b34f8fc06e0b9bfc9f8d521bca6
#
_entry.id   33599b34f8fc06e0b9bfc9f8d521bca6
#
_cell.length_a   1.000
_cell.length_b   1.000
_cell.length_c   1.000
_cell.angle_alpha   90.00
_cell.angle_beta   90.00
_cell.angle_gamma   90.00
#
_symmetry.space_group_name_H-M   'P 1'
#
loop_
_entity.id
_entity.type
_entity.pdbx_description
1 polymer ?
#
loop_
_entity_poly.entity_id
_entity_poly.type
_entity_poly.pdbx_seq_one_letter_code
_entity_poly.pdbx_strand_id
1 'polypeptide(L)'
;ELATLNRREEAADYMEHNNILVIKKAQAELELLIESGKTRGNSLVDGLRSRQRKAVVTLFLLGSISVAVSIVFGIYITRGITRPVAQLEKAARNLAEGKLSDVQIDYQSKDELGVLADDMRGMVYLLSNVIRDESSLLKEMAAGNFNVHSNFESSYVGELKQLLLSMHEINVRMSGTLLQIR
;
A
#
# COMPACT_ATOMS: atom_id res chain seq x y z
N GLU A 1 -31.01 -73.79 74.84
CA GLU A 1 -31.14 -73.81 73.37
C GLU A 1 -31.89 -72.59 72.86
N LEU A 2 -33.07 -72.17 73.46
CA LEU A 2 -33.84 -71.02 73.05
C LEU A 2 -33.09 -69.69 73.23
N ALA A 3 -32.29 -69.51 74.31
CA ALA A 3 -31.54 -68.31 74.56
C ALA A 3 -30.34 -68.12 73.60
N THR A 4 -29.80 -69.15 73.01
CA THR A 4 -28.73 -69.12 72.01
C THR A 4 -29.28 -68.81 70.63
N LEU A 5 -30.48 -69.23 70.29
CA LEU A 5 -31.18 -68.91 69.07
C LEU A 5 -31.58 -67.38 69.05
N ASN A 6 -32.12 -66.87 70.14
CA ASN A 6 -32.52 -65.48 70.26
C ASN A 6 -31.29 -64.53 70.15
N ARG A 7 -30.16 -64.92 70.69
CA ARG A 7 -28.90 -64.11 70.54
C ARG A 7 -28.33 -64.12 69.10
N ARG A 8 -28.61 -65.20 68.36
CA ARG A 8 -28.20 -65.31 66.94
C ARG A 8 -29.09 -64.44 66.07
N GLU A 9 -30.37 -64.37 66.31
CA GLU A 9 -31.30 -63.50 65.59
C GLU A 9 -31.02 -62.04 65.89
N GLU A 10 -30.81 -61.65 67.13
CA GLU A 10 -30.41 -60.26 67.50
C GLU A 10 -29.07 -59.84 66.85
N ALA A 11 -28.08 -60.73 66.86
CA ALA A 11 -26.82 -60.48 66.20
C ALA A 11 -26.91 -60.35 64.68
N ALA A 12 -27.77 -61.14 64.06
CA ALA A 12 -28.06 -61.06 62.62
C ALA A 12 -28.74 -59.74 62.25
N ASP A 13 -29.74 -59.37 62.99
CA ASP A 13 -30.48 -58.10 62.83
C ASP A 13 -29.58 -56.87 63.01
N TYR A 14 -28.72 -56.90 64.07
CA TYR A 14 -27.73 -55.86 64.31
C TYR A 14 -26.72 -55.79 63.17
N MET A 15 -26.24 -56.87 62.65
CA MET A 15 -25.31 -56.90 61.53
C MET A 15 -25.97 -56.43 60.22
N GLU A 16 -27.19 -56.82 59.95
CA GLU A 16 -27.92 -56.39 58.79
C GLU A 16 -28.22 -54.88 58.82
N HIS A 17 -28.70 -54.39 59.93
CA HIS A 17 -28.98 -52.95 60.09
C HIS A 17 -27.73 -52.08 59.98
N ASN A 18 -26.62 -52.53 60.61
CA ASN A 18 -25.36 -51.78 60.58
C ASN A 18 -24.70 -51.80 59.19
N ASN A 19 -24.79 -52.94 58.49
CA ASN A 19 -24.32 -53.06 57.11
C ASN A 19 -25.12 -52.18 56.14
N ILE A 20 -26.45 -52.12 56.27
CA ILE A 20 -27.29 -51.23 55.44
C ILE A 20 -26.91 -49.78 55.67
N LEU A 21 -26.62 -49.38 56.91
CA LEU A 21 -26.23 -48.03 57.27
C LEU A 21 -24.88 -47.64 56.65
N VAL A 22 -23.91 -48.56 56.74
CA VAL A 22 -22.58 -48.35 56.11
C VAL A 22 -22.64 -48.28 54.60
N ILE A 23 -23.46 -49.15 53.97
CA ILE A 23 -23.65 -49.12 52.50
C ILE A 23 -24.31 -47.80 52.06
N LYS A 24 -25.37 -47.35 52.75
CA LYS A 24 -26.01 -46.08 52.44
C LYS A 24 -25.07 -44.90 52.59
N LYS A 25 -24.21 -44.91 53.60
CA LYS A 25 -23.20 -43.87 53.80
C LYS A 25 -22.13 -43.86 52.69
N ALA A 26 -21.66 -45.05 52.32
CA ALA A 26 -20.72 -45.18 51.22
C ALA A 26 -21.34 -44.73 49.88
N GLN A 27 -22.61 -45.09 49.63
CA GLN A 27 -23.31 -44.63 48.45
C GLN A 27 -23.45 -43.09 48.41
N ALA A 28 -23.80 -42.45 49.52
CA ALA A 28 -23.92 -41.01 49.59
C ALA A 28 -22.58 -40.28 49.37
N GLU A 29 -21.46 -40.85 49.91
CA GLU A 29 -20.13 -40.30 49.66
C GLU A 29 -19.71 -40.48 48.23
N LEU A 30 -20.03 -41.61 47.58
CA LEU A 30 -19.78 -41.88 46.21
C LEU A 30 -20.57 -40.91 45.27
N GLU A 31 -21.83 -40.68 45.57
CA GLU A 31 -22.67 -39.71 44.84
C GLU A 31 -22.05 -38.29 44.91
N LEU A 32 -21.64 -37.84 46.11
CA LEU A 32 -20.96 -36.56 46.30
C LEU A 32 -19.66 -36.44 45.49
N LEU A 33 -18.85 -37.53 45.44
CA LEU A 33 -17.65 -37.55 44.63
C LEU A 33 -17.93 -37.47 43.14
N ILE A 34 -18.94 -38.22 42.65
CA ILE A 34 -19.38 -38.18 41.26
C ILE A 34 -19.90 -36.79 40.90
N GLU A 35 -20.71 -36.17 41.74
CA GLU A 35 -21.26 -34.84 41.49
C GLU A 35 -20.16 -33.75 41.51
N SER A 36 -19.23 -33.86 42.45
CA SER A 36 -18.09 -32.94 42.50
C SER A 36 -17.15 -33.10 41.30
N GLY A 37 -16.93 -34.36 40.85
CA GLY A 37 -16.18 -34.66 39.65
C GLY A 37 -16.83 -34.08 38.38
N LYS A 38 -18.15 -34.28 38.26
CA LYS A 38 -18.94 -33.71 37.14
C LYS A 38 -18.95 -32.19 37.13
N THR A 39 -19.09 -31.59 38.26
CA THR A 39 -19.09 -30.10 38.38
C THR A 39 -17.76 -29.52 38.03
N ARG A 40 -16.63 -30.09 38.53
CA ARG A 40 -15.28 -29.69 38.16
C ARG A 40 -14.98 -29.93 36.68
N GLY A 41 -15.41 -31.08 36.13
CA GLY A 41 -15.26 -31.39 34.72
C GLY A 41 -15.97 -30.36 33.82
N ASN A 42 -17.22 -30.05 34.14
CA ASN A 42 -18.00 -29.08 33.39
C ASN A 42 -17.37 -27.66 33.47
N SER A 43 -16.95 -27.23 34.65
CA SER A 43 -16.31 -25.91 34.82
C SER A 43 -14.99 -25.79 34.05
N LEU A 44 -14.20 -26.85 33.98
CA LEU A 44 -12.98 -26.89 33.16
C LEU A 44 -13.30 -26.81 31.66
N VAL A 45 -14.27 -27.59 31.20
CA VAL A 45 -14.72 -27.56 29.78
C VAL A 45 -15.23 -26.18 29.39
N ASP A 46 -16.07 -25.57 30.23
CA ASP A 46 -16.61 -24.24 29.96
C ASP A 46 -15.52 -23.15 30.00
N GLY A 47 -14.58 -23.27 30.91
CA GLY A 47 -13.40 -22.41 30.97
C GLY A 47 -12.52 -22.51 29.70
N LEU A 48 -12.29 -23.73 29.21
CA LEU A 48 -11.56 -23.96 27.96
C LEU A 48 -12.32 -23.42 26.74
N ARG A 49 -13.60 -23.67 26.64
CA ARG A 49 -14.46 -23.15 25.55
C ARG A 49 -14.48 -21.63 25.52
N SER A 50 -14.57 -20.99 26.67
CA SER A 50 -14.55 -19.53 26.78
C SER A 50 -13.20 -18.95 26.30
N ARG A 51 -12.07 -19.55 26.70
CA ARG A 51 -10.75 -19.16 26.25
C ARG A 51 -10.55 -19.39 24.75
N GLN A 52 -11.00 -20.54 24.23
CA GLN A 52 -10.95 -20.84 22.81
C GLN A 52 -11.77 -19.83 21.98
N ARG A 53 -12.99 -19.49 22.42
CA ARG A 53 -13.83 -18.51 21.74
C ARG A 53 -13.18 -17.13 21.70
N LYS A 54 -12.60 -16.69 22.83
CA LYS A 54 -11.86 -15.42 22.89
C LYS A 54 -10.67 -15.41 21.93
N ALA A 55 -9.88 -16.50 21.90
CA ALA A 55 -8.75 -16.62 21.00
C ALA A 55 -9.18 -16.55 19.52
N VAL A 56 -10.24 -17.26 19.14
CA VAL A 56 -10.78 -17.24 17.77
C VAL A 56 -11.27 -15.84 17.40
N VAL A 57 -12.02 -15.16 18.24
CA VAL A 57 -12.50 -13.79 18.00
C VAL A 57 -11.31 -12.82 17.86
N THR A 58 -10.30 -12.94 18.72
CA THR A 58 -9.10 -12.10 18.65
C THR A 58 -8.35 -12.31 17.34
N LEU A 59 -8.20 -13.56 16.88
CA LEU A 59 -7.56 -13.88 15.60
C LEU A 59 -8.34 -13.31 14.41
N PHE A 60 -9.67 -13.40 14.42
CA PHE A 60 -10.51 -12.80 13.38
C PHE A 60 -10.40 -11.28 13.35
N LEU A 61 -10.37 -10.62 14.51
CA LEU A 61 -10.18 -9.17 14.59
C LEU A 61 -8.83 -8.74 14.05
N LEU A 62 -7.74 -9.41 14.49
CA LEU A 62 -6.40 -9.13 14.00
C LEU A 62 -6.28 -9.36 12.48
N GLY A 63 -6.85 -10.45 11.98
CA GLY A 63 -6.89 -10.73 10.55
C GLY A 63 -7.63 -9.65 9.76
N SER A 64 -8.80 -9.22 10.23
CA SER A 64 -9.58 -8.16 9.58
C SER A 64 -8.85 -6.82 9.56
N ILE A 65 -8.20 -6.45 10.67
CA ILE A 65 -7.37 -5.23 10.75
C ILE A 65 -6.20 -5.31 9.78
N SER A 66 -5.51 -6.45 9.72
CA SER A 66 -4.39 -6.66 8.80
C SER A 66 -4.80 -6.48 7.33
N VAL A 67 -5.93 -7.05 6.93
CA VAL A 67 -6.48 -6.88 5.57
C VAL A 67 -6.83 -5.42 5.30
N ALA A 68 -7.49 -4.73 6.22
CA ALA A 68 -7.83 -3.32 6.06
C ALA A 68 -6.57 -2.44 5.89
N VAL A 69 -5.56 -2.64 6.72
CA VAL A 69 -4.27 -1.94 6.63
C VAL A 69 -3.61 -2.21 5.28
N SER A 70 -3.59 -3.46 4.80
CA SER A 70 -3.01 -3.83 3.51
C SER A 70 -3.71 -3.12 2.33
N ILE A 71 -5.03 -3.01 2.36
CA ILE A 71 -5.80 -2.29 1.34
C ILE A 71 -5.46 -0.79 1.35
N VAL A 72 -5.42 -0.17 2.52
CA VAL A 72 -5.07 1.26 2.66
C VAL A 72 -3.66 1.52 2.13
N PHE A 73 -2.68 0.68 2.50
CA PHE A 73 -1.31 0.77 2.01
C PHE A 73 -1.22 0.58 0.49
N GLY A 74 -1.95 -0.40 -0.07
CA GLY A 74 -2.01 -0.61 -1.51
C GLY A 74 -2.53 0.60 -2.27
N ILE A 75 -3.60 1.23 -1.78
CA ILE A 75 -4.14 2.47 -2.37
C ILE A 75 -3.14 3.62 -2.24
N TYR A 76 -2.50 3.77 -1.08
CA TYR A 76 -1.50 4.80 -0.83
C TYR A 76 -0.32 4.70 -1.80
N ILE A 77 0.28 3.51 -1.93
CA ILE A 77 1.41 3.27 -2.85
C ILE A 77 0.98 3.49 -4.31
N THR A 78 -0.19 2.98 -4.70
CA THR A 78 -0.67 3.11 -6.07
C THR A 78 -0.87 4.57 -6.46
N ARG A 79 -1.48 5.40 -5.59
CA ARG A 79 -1.75 6.80 -5.87
C ARG A 79 -0.54 7.71 -5.67
N GLY A 80 0.30 7.40 -4.66
CA GLY A 80 1.45 8.23 -4.32
C GLY A 80 2.70 7.94 -5.15
N ILE A 81 2.84 6.73 -5.68
CA ILE A 81 4.07 6.32 -6.38
C ILE A 81 3.78 5.78 -7.77
N THR A 82 2.96 4.73 -7.88
CA THR A 82 2.81 3.98 -9.15
C THR A 82 2.22 4.84 -10.26
N ARG A 83 1.16 5.60 -9.98
CA ARG A 83 0.52 6.46 -10.98
C ARG A 83 1.41 7.62 -11.44
N PRO A 84 2.03 8.41 -10.54
CA PRO A 84 2.96 9.46 -10.95
C PRO A 84 4.13 8.93 -11.79
N VAL A 85 4.76 7.84 -11.36
CA VAL A 85 5.87 7.24 -12.11
C VAL A 85 5.45 6.81 -13.51
N ALA A 86 4.28 6.18 -13.66
CA ALA A 86 3.75 5.81 -14.98
C ALA A 86 3.46 7.03 -15.86
N GLN A 87 3.01 8.15 -15.27
CA GLN A 87 2.78 9.40 -16.00
C GLN A 87 4.10 10.02 -16.48
N LEU A 88 5.12 10.04 -15.63
CA LEU A 88 6.45 10.53 -15.98
C LEU A 88 7.14 9.64 -17.02
N GLU A 89 7.00 8.31 -16.93
CA GLU A 89 7.48 7.36 -17.95
C GLU A 89 6.86 7.65 -19.32
N LYS A 90 5.54 7.84 -19.37
CA LYS A 90 4.85 8.19 -20.61
C LYS A 90 5.32 9.54 -21.17
N ALA A 91 5.50 10.53 -20.31
CA ALA A 91 6.02 11.84 -20.69
C ALA A 91 7.45 11.74 -21.28
N ALA A 92 8.33 10.99 -20.61
CA ALA A 92 9.67 10.75 -21.09
C ALA A 92 9.69 10.01 -22.44
N ARG A 93 8.81 9.05 -22.64
CA ARG A 93 8.65 8.33 -23.91
C ARG A 93 8.21 9.25 -25.03
N ASN A 94 7.18 10.07 -24.81
CA ASN A 94 6.72 11.06 -25.81
C ASN A 94 7.83 12.05 -26.16
N LEU A 95 8.61 12.48 -25.17
CA LEU A 95 9.77 13.34 -25.38
C LEU A 95 10.85 12.66 -26.24
N ALA A 96 11.17 11.40 -25.96
CA ALA A 96 12.14 10.61 -26.74
C ALA A 96 11.68 10.37 -28.19
N GLU A 97 10.37 10.34 -28.44
CA GLU A 97 9.76 10.24 -29.77
C GLU A 97 9.61 11.61 -30.45
N GLY A 98 10.04 12.71 -29.82
CA GLY A 98 9.91 14.08 -30.35
C GLY A 98 8.48 14.64 -30.30
N LYS A 99 7.56 13.98 -29.62
CA LYS A 99 6.14 14.39 -29.49
C LYS A 99 5.95 15.34 -28.32
N LEU A 100 6.56 16.53 -28.38
CA LEU A 100 6.54 17.49 -27.28
C LEU A 100 5.13 18.01 -26.95
N SER A 101 4.26 18.17 -27.96
CA SER A 101 2.87 18.61 -27.78
C SER A 101 2.01 17.62 -27.02
N ASP A 102 2.37 16.33 -27.02
CA ASP A 102 1.60 15.25 -26.41
C ASP A 102 2.03 14.98 -24.96
N VAL A 103 3.03 15.73 -24.46
CA VAL A 103 3.52 15.58 -23.10
C VAL A 103 2.60 16.33 -22.13
N GLN A 104 1.87 15.56 -21.32
CA GLN A 104 1.04 16.07 -20.23
C GLN A 104 1.51 15.48 -18.91
N ILE A 105 1.83 16.35 -17.95
CA ILE A 105 2.27 15.98 -16.61
C ILE A 105 1.41 16.75 -15.60
N ASP A 106 0.34 16.09 -15.12
CA ASP A 106 -0.64 16.70 -14.21
C ASP A 106 -0.28 16.49 -12.73
N TYR A 107 0.67 15.59 -12.46
CA TYR A 107 1.07 15.28 -11.09
C TYR A 107 1.73 16.48 -10.42
N GLN A 108 1.19 16.83 -9.24
CA GLN A 108 1.70 17.90 -8.38
C GLN A 108 1.81 17.37 -6.96
N SER A 109 2.98 17.47 -6.36
CA SER A 109 3.27 17.09 -4.98
C SER A 109 4.41 17.94 -4.44
N LYS A 110 4.61 17.90 -3.11
CA LYS A 110 5.77 18.52 -2.46
C LYS A 110 6.89 17.52 -2.16
N ASP A 111 6.74 16.28 -2.62
CA ASP A 111 7.73 15.21 -2.51
C ASP A 111 8.72 15.22 -3.70
N GLU A 112 9.64 14.28 -3.71
CA GLU A 112 10.67 14.14 -4.73
C GLU A 112 10.09 13.86 -6.11
N LEU A 113 8.95 13.16 -6.20
CA LEU A 113 8.26 12.93 -7.46
C LEU A 113 7.58 14.21 -7.97
N GLY A 114 7.12 15.07 -7.08
CA GLY A 114 6.61 16.39 -7.43
C GLY A 114 7.70 17.29 -8.03
N VAL A 115 8.89 17.31 -7.42
CA VAL A 115 10.06 18.02 -7.95
C VAL A 115 10.44 17.48 -9.33
N LEU A 116 10.52 16.15 -9.49
CA LEU A 116 10.82 15.53 -10.77
C LEU A 116 9.79 15.88 -11.86
N ALA A 117 8.51 15.93 -11.49
CA ALA A 117 7.44 16.35 -12.39
C ALA A 117 7.58 17.82 -12.83
N ASP A 118 7.97 18.72 -11.92
CA ASP A 118 8.23 20.13 -12.21
C ASP A 118 9.43 20.28 -13.14
N ASP A 119 10.52 19.57 -12.87
CA ASP A 119 11.73 19.60 -13.70
C ASP A 119 11.45 19.08 -15.12
N MET A 120 10.68 18.01 -15.25
CA MET A 120 10.25 17.50 -16.56
C MET A 120 9.36 18.51 -17.31
N ARG A 121 8.42 19.17 -16.64
CA ARG A 121 7.59 20.25 -17.24
C ARG A 121 8.48 21.38 -17.73
N GLY A 122 9.45 21.81 -16.91
CA GLY A 122 10.42 22.82 -17.28
C GLY A 122 11.24 22.45 -18.52
N MET A 123 11.72 21.21 -18.58
CA MET A 123 12.45 20.69 -19.74
C MET A 123 11.60 20.67 -21.01
N VAL A 124 10.36 20.16 -20.94
CA VAL A 124 9.42 20.17 -22.08
C VAL A 124 9.12 21.57 -22.56
N TYR A 125 8.87 22.51 -21.64
CA TYR A 125 8.64 23.92 -21.98
C TYR A 125 9.83 24.54 -22.68
N LEU A 126 11.03 24.35 -22.15
CA LEU A 126 12.28 24.86 -22.73
C LEU A 126 12.51 24.32 -24.13
N LEU A 127 12.46 23.00 -24.31
CA LEU A 127 12.66 22.36 -25.63
C LEU A 127 11.59 22.77 -26.63
N SER A 128 10.33 22.88 -26.20
CA SER A 128 9.23 23.33 -27.09
C SER A 128 9.45 24.77 -27.58
N ASN A 129 9.93 25.66 -26.72
CA ASN A 129 10.21 27.03 -27.10
C ASN A 129 11.38 27.10 -28.07
N VAL A 130 12.47 26.41 -27.80
CA VAL A 130 13.66 26.37 -28.68
C VAL A 130 13.28 25.82 -30.06
N ILE A 131 12.60 24.67 -30.13
CA ILE A 131 12.22 24.05 -31.42
C ILE A 131 11.27 24.95 -32.21
N ARG A 132 10.31 25.58 -31.52
CA ARG A 132 9.35 26.50 -32.19
C ARG A 132 10.07 27.73 -32.73
N ASP A 133 10.96 28.32 -31.95
CA ASP A 133 11.73 29.48 -32.32
C ASP A 133 12.65 29.17 -33.51
N GLU A 134 13.45 28.11 -33.43
CA GLU A 134 14.31 27.65 -34.53
C GLU A 134 13.53 27.38 -35.82
N SER A 135 12.37 26.71 -35.70
CA SER A 135 11.51 26.46 -36.86
C SER A 135 11.00 27.74 -37.49
N SER A 136 10.67 28.77 -36.68
CA SER A 136 10.25 30.08 -37.14
C SER A 136 11.37 30.83 -37.84
N LEU A 137 12.56 30.88 -37.21
CA LEU A 137 13.75 31.54 -37.78
C LEU A 137 14.15 30.94 -39.11
N LEU A 138 14.24 29.58 -39.18
CA LEU A 138 14.54 28.87 -40.41
C LEU A 138 13.51 29.10 -41.51
N LYS A 139 12.24 29.21 -41.19
CA LYS A 139 11.18 29.52 -42.15
C LYS A 139 11.31 30.91 -42.76
N GLU A 140 11.60 31.91 -41.94
CA GLU A 140 11.88 33.30 -42.40
C GLU A 140 13.12 33.33 -43.29
N MET A 141 14.20 32.67 -42.88
CA MET A 141 15.44 32.58 -43.67
C MET A 141 15.19 31.92 -45.01
N ALA A 142 14.42 30.81 -45.06
CA ALA A 142 14.01 30.17 -46.29
C ALA A 142 13.21 31.05 -47.23
N ALA A 143 12.45 32.01 -46.65
CA ALA A 143 11.74 33.04 -47.43
C ALA A 143 12.66 34.19 -47.92
N GLY A 144 13.96 34.17 -47.60
CA GLY A 144 14.94 35.18 -47.95
C GLY A 144 15.05 36.35 -46.96
N ASN A 145 14.36 36.25 -45.80
CA ASN A 145 14.49 37.22 -44.74
C ASN A 145 15.58 36.77 -43.76
N PHE A 146 16.77 37.40 -43.86
CA PHE A 146 17.92 37.13 -43.01
C PHE A 146 18.08 38.16 -41.87
N ASN A 147 17.12 39.11 -41.73
CA ASN A 147 17.13 40.04 -40.62
C ASN A 147 16.15 39.57 -39.54
N VAL A 148 16.38 38.35 -39.03
CA VAL A 148 15.54 37.72 -38.02
C VAL A 148 16.29 37.53 -36.71
N HIS A 149 15.54 37.64 -35.61
CA HIS A 149 16.06 37.52 -34.26
C HIS A 149 15.18 36.58 -33.47
N SER A 150 15.75 35.87 -32.53
CA SER A 150 15.02 34.99 -31.62
C SER A 150 14.11 35.82 -30.71
N ASN A 151 12.87 35.35 -30.52
CA ASN A 151 11.95 35.90 -29.52
C ASN A 151 12.05 35.16 -28.18
N PHE A 152 12.87 34.10 -28.10
CA PHE A 152 13.00 33.24 -26.95
C PHE A 152 14.45 33.05 -26.50
N GLU A 153 15.29 34.06 -26.63
CA GLU A 153 16.72 34.00 -26.25
C GLU A 153 16.94 33.47 -24.82
N SER A 154 16.05 33.79 -23.87
CA SER A 154 16.12 33.28 -22.51
C SER A 154 15.95 31.79 -22.37
N SER A 155 15.38 31.10 -23.38
CA SER A 155 15.23 29.65 -23.42
C SER A 155 16.49 28.93 -23.91
N TYR A 156 17.45 29.65 -24.49
CA TYR A 156 18.70 29.09 -24.95
C TYR A 156 19.73 29.06 -23.83
N VAL A 157 19.60 28.09 -22.93
CA VAL A 157 20.48 27.91 -21.77
C VAL A 157 21.51 26.81 -22.02
N GLY A 158 22.64 26.87 -21.33
CA GLY A 158 23.72 25.88 -21.46
C GLY A 158 24.20 25.72 -22.89
N GLU A 159 24.28 24.49 -23.36
CA GLU A 159 24.72 24.12 -24.71
C GLU A 159 23.78 24.58 -25.83
N LEU A 160 22.49 24.78 -25.51
CA LEU A 160 21.52 25.30 -26.49
C LEU A 160 21.87 26.71 -26.95
N LYS A 161 22.63 27.47 -26.17
CA LYS A 161 23.09 28.81 -26.55
C LYS A 161 23.98 28.75 -27.79
N GLN A 162 24.75 27.69 -27.98
CA GLN A 162 25.58 27.50 -29.16
C GLN A 162 24.73 27.40 -30.43
N LEU A 163 23.56 26.78 -30.37
CA LEU A 163 22.63 26.70 -31.49
C LEU A 163 22.19 28.11 -31.93
N LEU A 164 21.78 28.97 -31.00
CA LEU A 164 21.38 30.36 -31.28
C LEU A 164 22.54 31.16 -31.90
N LEU A 165 23.76 31.01 -31.37
CA LEU A 165 24.94 31.68 -31.91
C LEU A 165 25.25 31.25 -33.34
N SER A 166 25.17 29.93 -33.66
CA SER A 166 25.37 29.39 -35.00
C SER A 166 24.32 29.93 -35.99
N MET A 167 23.05 30.00 -35.56
CA MET A 167 21.98 30.61 -36.37
C MET A 167 22.26 32.09 -36.67
N HIS A 168 22.68 32.85 -35.67
CA HIS A 168 23.06 34.25 -35.86
C HIS A 168 24.20 34.43 -36.85
N GLU A 169 25.22 33.60 -36.76
CA GLU A 169 26.34 33.62 -37.69
C GLU A 169 25.91 33.34 -39.14
N ILE A 170 25.00 32.35 -39.34
CA ILE A 170 24.43 32.06 -40.66
C ILE A 170 23.69 33.26 -41.19
N ASN A 171 22.83 33.90 -40.39
CA ASN A 171 22.07 35.07 -40.76
C ASN A 171 23.00 36.23 -41.23
N VAL A 172 24.02 36.55 -40.46
CA VAL A 172 24.97 37.64 -40.78
C VAL A 172 25.73 37.35 -42.09
N ARG A 173 26.24 36.13 -42.26
CA ARG A 173 26.97 35.75 -43.47
C ARG A 173 26.09 35.75 -44.71
N MET A 174 24.87 35.22 -44.62
CA MET A 174 23.93 35.21 -45.78
C MET A 174 23.48 36.63 -46.13
N SER A 175 23.17 37.48 -45.16
CA SER A 175 22.83 38.90 -45.40
C SER A 175 23.99 39.64 -46.11
N GLY A 176 25.24 39.43 -45.66
CA GLY A 176 26.41 40.04 -46.26
C GLY A 176 26.63 39.62 -47.71
N THR A 177 26.45 38.29 -48.01
CA THR A 177 26.59 37.76 -49.36
C THR A 177 25.56 38.33 -50.33
N LEU A 178 24.28 38.43 -49.88
CA LEU A 178 23.23 39.00 -50.71
C LEU A 178 23.42 40.50 -51.03
N LEU A 179 24.03 41.26 -50.11
CA LEU A 179 24.36 42.67 -50.33
C LEU A 179 25.52 42.84 -51.35
N GLN A 180 26.41 41.85 -51.52
CA GLN A 180 27.51 41.91 -52.48
C GLN A 180 27.12 41.52 -53.92
N ILE A 181 25.97 40.86 -54.09
CA ILE A 181 25.47 40.39 -55.41
C ILE A 181 24.55 41.45 -56.05
N ARG A 182 24.16 42.48 -55.34
CA ARG A 182 23.28 43.55 -55.77
C ARG A 182 24.06 44.77 -56.30
#